data_27ab52f433834519574e60c375e1c58b
#
_entry.id   27ab52f433834519574e60c375e1c58b
#
_cell.length_a   1.000
_cell.length_b   1.000
_cell.length_c   1.000
_cell.angle_alpha   90.00
_cell.angle_beta   90.00
_cell.angle_gamma   90.00
#
_symmetry.space_group_name_H-M   'P 1'
#
loop_
_entity.id
_entity.type
_entity.pdbx_description
1 polymer ?
#
loop_
_entity_poly.entity_id
_entity_poly.type
_entity_poly.pdbx_seq_one_letter_code
_entity_poly.pdbx_strand_id
1 'polypeptide(L)'
;MRNIPTDIYIENEAVKNHGGEIAELGKKAMIVTGRHSSAVNGSLDDVRAVLESQGIGYVIYNDIEENPSVETVYTAATAAVKYGVDMFVAVGGGSPMDASKAISMLAKNGIVCENAEFSESESVVKAEKCELSENIAKVEELLYTPAKLPFYPIVCVPTTCGTGSEATPYSILTSHIKQTKKSIAHKIFPSLALVDYGYLKTSSYGGMKSTCVDALAHMIESRLNTNANAFSRAYAEEGMRLWASSFTSSEYFA
;
A
#
# COMPACT_ATOMS: atom_id res chain seq x y z
N MET A 1 3.75 -23.70 9.73
CA MET A 1 2.58 -23.01 9.13
C MET A 1 3.00 -21.59 8.89
N ARG A 2 2.95 -21.05 7.67
CA ARG A 2 3.21 -19.62 7.44
C ARG A 2 1.89 -18.90 7.62
N ASN A 3 1.67 -18.26 8.74
CA ASN A 3 0.52 -17.39 8.96
C ASN A 3 0.75 -16.07 8.21
N ILE A 4 -0.31 -15.44 7.77
CA ILE A 4 -0.29 -14.03 7.35
C ILE A 4 -0.08 -13.24 8.63
N PRO A 5 1.04 -12.48 8.78
CA PRO A 5 1.32 -11.78 10.03
C PRO A 5 0.61 -10.43 10.13
N THR A 6 -0.26 -10.11 9.18
CA THR A 6 -1.06 -8.88 9.15
C THR A 6 -2.35 -9.09 9.91
N ASP A 7 -2.68 -8.21 10.84
CA ASP A 7 -3.99 -8.15 11.47
C ASP A 7 -4.98 -7.51 10.49
N ILE A 8 -6.05 -8.23 10.15
CA ILE A 8 -6.99 -7.81 9.09
C ILE A 8 -8.39 -7.67 9.68
N TYR A 9 -8.95 -6.47 9.56
CA TYR A 9 -10.34 -6.16 9.92
C TYR A 9 -11.12 -5.83 8.65
N ILE A 10 -12.22 -6.55 8.43
CA ILE A 10 -13.09 -6.39 7.25
C ILE A 10 -14.49 -6.04 7.74
N GLU A 11 -14.77 -4.75 7.80
CA GLU A 11 -16.05 -4.24 8.30
C GLU A 11 -16.31 -2.82 7.81
N ASN A 12 -17.55 -2.36 7.99
CA ASN A 12 -17.88 -0.96 7.73
C ASN A 12 -17.26 -0.06 8.81
N GLU A 13 -16.77 1.11 8.42
CA GLU A 13 -16.07 2.05 9.30
C GLU A 13 -14.82 1.46 10.00
N ALA A 14 -14.15 0.49 9.35
CA ALA A 14 -12.98 -0.19 9.90
C ALA A 14 -11.90 0.79 10.38
N VAL A 15 -11.65 1.88 9.66
CA VAL A 15 -10.66 2.89 10.05
C VAL A 15 -11.04 3.57 11.37
N LYS A 16 -12.31 3.91 11.54
CA LYS A 16 -12.80 4.60 12.76
C LYS A 16 -12.81 3.68 13.97
N ASN A 17 -13.19 2.42 13.75
CA ASN A 17 -13.34 1.43 14.83
C ASN A 17 -11.98 0.98 15.40
N HIS A 18 -10.91 1.03 14.58
CA HIS A 18 -9.57 0.53 14.92
C HIS A 18 -8.50 1.61 15.08
N GLY A 19 -8.90 2.81 15.50
CA GLY A 19 -7.97 3.92 15.76
C GLY A 19 -6.96 3.60 16.88
N GLY A 20 -7.35 2.81 17.87
CA GLY A 20 -6.47 2.36 18.95
C GLY A 20 -5.31 1.51 18.45
N GLU A 21 -5.58 0.55 17.58
CA GLU A 21 -4.59 -0.33 16.98
C GLU A 21 -3.61 0.45 16.10
N ILE A 22 -4.07 1.50 15.41
CA ILE A 22 -3.19 2.41 14.68
C ILE A 22 -2.24 3.13 15.65
N ALA A 23 -2.75 3.60 16.79
CA ALA A 23 -1.97 4.35 17.78
C ALA A 23 -0.87 3.53 18.46
N GLU A 24 -1.00 2.20 18.49
CA GLU A 24 0.02 1.30 19.01
C GLU A 24 1.23 1.17 18.08
N LEU A 25 1.11 1.52 16.80
CA LEU A 25 2.15 1.30 15.78
C LEU A 25 3.17 2.43 15.68
N GLY A 26 2.81 3.66 16.04
CA GLY A 26 3.71 4.80 15.94
C GLY A 26 3.10 6.10 16.44
N LYS A 27 3.88 7.18 16.40
CA LYS A 27 3.47 8.51 16.86
C LYS A 27 3.44 9.56 15.76
N LYS A 28 4.11 9.29 14.65
CA LYS A 28 4.10 10.19 13.50
C LYS A 28 3.99 9.41 12.20
N ALA A 29 2.85 9.57 11.54
CA ALA A 29 2.50 8.85 10.32
C ALA A 29 2.93 9.59 9.04
N MET A 30 3.30 8.86 8.00
CA MET A 30 3.16 9.33 6.63
C MET A 30 1.96 8.65 5.99
N ILE A 31 0.95 9.44 5.60
CA ILE A 31 -0.14 8.96 4.77
C ILE A 31 0.37 8.93 3.33
N VAL A 32 0.42 7.73 2.74
CA VAL A 32 0.89 7.50 1.37
C VAL A 32 -0.30 7.20 0.48
N THR A 33 -0.53 8.04 -0.53
CA THR A 33 -1.70 7.91 -1.38
C THR A 33 -1.42 8.39 -2.82
N GLY A 34 -2.31 8.03 -3.75
CA GLY A 34 -2.34 8.62 -5.09
C GLY A 34 -3.03 9.98 -5.09
N ARG A 35 -3.00 10.65 -6.24
CA ARG A 35 -3.41 12.07 -6.38
C ARG A 35 -4.90 12.33 -6.16
N HIS A 36 -5.80 11.38 -6.40
CA HIS A 36 -7.23 11.68 -6.53
C HIS A 36 -8.18 10.73 -5.78
N SER A 37 -7.99 9.42 -5.84
CA SER A 37 -9.01 8.44 -5.43
C SER A 37 -9.37 8.49 -3.94
N SER A 38 -8.39 8.62 -3.07
CA SER A 38 -8.58 8.63 -1.62
C SER A 38 -9.30 9.88 -1.09
N ALA A 39 -9.15 11.01 -1.78
CA ALA A 39 -9.86 12.24 -1.44
C ALA A 39 -11.35 12.18 -1.84
N VAL A 40 -11.66 11.47 -2.94
CA VAL A 40 -13.04 11.40 -3.47
C VAL A 40 -13.91 10.41 -2.68
N ASN A 41 -13.32 9.31 -2.18
CA ASN A 41 -14.08 8.25 -1.49
C ASN A 41 -14.17 8.42 0.04
N GLY A 42 -13.59 9.48 0.59
CA GLY A 42 -13.61 9.81 2.02
C GLY A 42 -12.58 9.04 2.87
N SER A 43 -11.84 8.08 2.30
CA SER A 43 -10.87 7.29 3.07
C SER A 43 -9.73 8.12 3.66
N LEU A 44 -9.28 9.15 2.92
CA LEU A 44 -8.25 10.06 3.40
C LEU A 44 -8.74 10.90 4.58
N ASP A 45 -9.97 11.40 4.52
CA ASP A 45 -10.56 12.21 5.59
C ASP A 45 -10.79 11.37 6.86
N ASP A 46 -11.28 10.14 6.72
CA ASP A 46 -11.43 9.21 7.85
C ASP A 46 -10.09 8.89 8.51
N VAL A 47 -9.04 8.61 7.74
CA VAL A 47 -7.69 8.38 8.26
C VAL A 47 -7.16 9.60 9.00
N ARG A 48 -7.29 10.81 8.42
CA ARG A 48 -6.87 12.06 9.07
C ARG A 48 -7.59 12.27 10.40
N ALA A 49 -8.92 12.15 10.40
CA ALA A 49 -9.75 12.32 11.60
C ALA A 49 -9.35 11.33 12.70
N VAL A 50 -9.06 10.08 12.36
CA VAL A 50 -8.62 9.07 13.32
C VAL A 50 -7.23 9.41 13.87
N LEU A 51 -6.24 9.75 13.03
CA LEU A 51 -4.91 10.14 13.50
C LEU A 51 -4.96 11.34 14.43
N GLU A 52 -5.76 12.36 14.08
CA GLU A 52 -5.98 13.56 14.92
C GLU A 52 -6.64 13.20 16.26
N SER A 53 -7.66 12.35 16.26
CA SER A 53 -8.36 11.90 17.48
C SER A 53 -7.45 11.11 18.43
N GLN A 54 -6.46 10.40 17.88
CA GLN A 54 -5.46 9.63 18.63
C GLN A 54 -4.22 10.46 19.01
N GLY A 55 -4.16 11.75 18.63
CA GLY A 55 -3.01 12.60 18.88
C GLY A 55 -1.75 12.22 18.08
N ILE A 56 -1.92 11.54 16.96
CA ILE A 56 -0.83 11.11 16.08
C ILE A 56 -0.55 12.22 15.07
N GLY A 57 0.69 12.76 15.07
CA GLY A 57 1.12 13.70 14.04
C GLY A 57 1.21 13.02 12.68
N TYR A 58 0.95 13.74 11.58
CA TYR A 58 1.08 13.16 10.26
C TYR A 58 1.56 14.14 9.20
N VAL A 59 2.09 13.59 8.14
CA VAL A 59 2.32 14.25 6.84
C VAL A 59 1.71 13.39 5.73
N ILE A 60 1.33 14.02 4.63
CA ILE A 60 0.70 13.37 3.49
C ILE A 60 1.64 13.43 2.30
N TYR A 61 1.96 12.28 1.73
CA TYR A 61 2.63 12.14 0.45
C TYR A 61 1.62 11.59 -0.57
N ASN A 62 1.08 12.48 -1.41
CA ASN A 62 -0.03 12.19 -2.32
C ASN A 62 0.38 12.09 -3.80
N ASP A 63 1.65 11.86 -4.08
CA ASP A 63 2.20 11.83 -5.44
C ASP A 63 2.62 10.42 -5.89
N ILE A 64 1.93 9.39 -5.41
CA ILE A 64 2.14 8.02 -5.86
C ILE A 64 1.39 7.81 -7.17
N GLU A 65 2.13 7.55 -8.24
CA GLU A 65 1.60 7.20 -9.55
C GLU A 65 1.13 5.74 -9.63
N GLU A 66 0.35 5.41 -10.65
CA GLU A 66 0.09 4.03 -11.00
C GLU A 66 1.42 3.33 -11.36
N ASN A 67 1.64 2.14 -10.82
CA ASN A 67 2.90 1.40 -10.97
C ASN A 67 4.10 2.21 -10.47
N PRO A 68 4.19 2.46 -9.17
CA PRO A 68 5.14 3.39 -8.57
C PRO A 68 6.59 3.08 -8.98
N SER A 69 7.35 4.14 -9.25
CA SER A 69 8.74 4.03 -9.66
C SER A 69 9.68 3.94 -8.45
N VAL A 70 10.90 3.46 -8.69
CA VAL A 70 11.96 3.47 -7.69
C VAL A 70 12.30 4.90 -7.28
N GLU A 71 12.24 5.84 -8.22
CA GLU A 71 12.46 7.26 -8.01
C GLU A 71 11.45 7.85 -7.03
N THR A 72 10.17 7.57 -7.24
CA THR A 72 9.08 8.05 -6.36
C THR A 72 9.21 7.50 -4.95
N VAL A 73 9.46 6.20 -4.79
CA VAL A 73 9.60 5.63 -3.44
C VAL A 73 10.86 6.13 -2.72
N TYR A 74 11.95 6.39 -3.44
CA TYR A 74 13.16 6.97 -2.86
C TYR A 74 12.93 8.41 -2.39
N THR A 75 12.25 9.22 -3.20
CA THR A 75 11.86 10.58 -2.83
C THR A 75 10.94 10.59 -1.60
N ALA A 76 9.93 9.74 -1.58
CA ALA A 76 8.99 9.63 -0.46
C ALA A 76 9.68 9.13 0.83
N ALA A 77 10.63 8.20 0.72
CA ALA A 77 11.44 7.73 1.86
C ALA A 77 12.30 8.86 2.44
N THR A 78 12.88 9.70 1.56
CA THR A 78 13.64 10.89 1.97
C THR A 78 12.76 11.87 2.74
N ALA A 79 11.55 12.13 2.24
CA ALA A 79 10.57 12.95 2.96
C ALA A 79 10.23 12.36 4.33
N ALA A 80 9.97 11.05 4.40
CA ALA A 80 9.63 10.38 5.64
C ALA A 80 10.72 10.55 6.72
N VAL A 81 11.98 10.40 6.35
CA VAL A 81 13.11 10.63 7.27
C VAL A 81 13.20 12.09 7.69
N LYS A 82 13.09 13.04 6.74
CA LYS A 82 13.16 14.48 7.01
C LYS A 82 12.07 14.93 8.00
N TYR A 83 10.88 14.38 7.87
CA TYR A 83 9.74 14.72 8.73
C TYR A 83 9.65 13.85 10.00
N GLY A 84 10.59 12.93 10.23
CA GLY A 84 10.66 12.11 11.44
C GLY A 84 9.51 11.12 11.58
N VAL A 85 9.09 10.53 10.47
CA VAL A 85 8.00 9.53 10.40
C VAL A 85 8.46 8.21 11.00
N ASP A 86 7.61 7.56 11.78
CA ASP A 86 7.88 6.26 12.42
C ASP A 86 6.85 5.17 12.05
N MET A 87 5.79 5.52 11.29
CA MET A 87 4.85 4.57 10.71
C MET A 87 4.24 5.07 9.40
N PHE A 88 3.65 4.19 8.62
CA PHE A 88 3.05 4.50 7.33
C PHE A 88 1.59 4.09 7.28
N VAL A 89 0.74 4.93 6.68
CA VAL A 89 -0.67 4.62 6.39
C VAL A 89 -0.88 4.71 4.89
N ALA A 90 -0.95 3.55 4.23
CA ALA A 90 -1.18 3.43 2.80
C ALA A 90 -2.68 3.49 2.49
N VAL A 91 -3.13 4.53 1.80
CA VAL A 91 -4.54 4.72 1.45
C VAL A 91 -4.71 4.67 -0.07
N GLY A 92 -5.42 3.67 -0.57
CA GLY A 92 -5.66 3.54 -2.02
C GLY A 92 -5.68 2.10 -2.52
N GLY A 93 -5.35 1.92 -3.79
CA GLY A 93 -5.19 0.61 -4.40
C GLY A 93 -3.81 0.00 -4.15
N GLY A 94 -3.42 -0.97 -4.98
CA GLY A 94 -2.12 -1.64 -4.86
C GLY A 94 -0.92 -0.72 -4.90
N SER A 95 -0.95 0.35 -5.72
CA SER A 95 0.20 1.26 -5.90
C SER A 95 0.66 1.96 -4.62
N PRO A 96 -0.20 2.67 -3.84
CA PRO A 96 0.19 3.23 -2.56
C PRO A 96 0.64 2.17 -1.54
N MET A 97 0.03 0.99 -1.52
CA MET A 97 0.40 -0.09 -0.61
C MET A 97 1.77 -0.68 -0.95
N ASP A 98 2.04 -0.95 -2.21
CA ASP A 98 3.33 -1.43 -2.69
C ASP A 98 4.44 -0.38 -2.47
N ALA A 99 4.16 0.89 -2.79
CA ALA A 99 5.08 1.99 -2.51
C ALA A 99 5.41 2.08 -1.01
N SER A 100 4.41 2.04 -0.12
CA SER A 100 4.61 2.15 1.33
C SER A 100 5.54 1.08 1.89
N LYS A 101 5.51 -0.15 1.37
CA LYS A 101 6.43 -1.21 1.77
C LYS A 101 7.88 -0.85 1.48
N ALA A 102 8.15 -0.39 0.27
CA ALA A 102 9.50 0.04 -0.11
C ALA A 102 9.93 1.30 0.63
N ILE A 103 9.04 2.31 0.74
CA ILE A 103 9.29 3.57 1.46
C ILE A 103 9.65 3.29 2.91
N SER A 104 8.88 2.44 3.61
CA SER A 104 9.08 2.14 5.02
C SER A 104 10.45 1.49 5.29
N MET A 105 10.87 0.59 4.39
CA MET A 105 12.18 -0.05 4.47
C MET A 105 13.31 0.95 4.19
N LEU A 106 13.23 1.72 3.12
CA LEU A 106 14.26 2.71 2.78
C LEU A 106 14.40 3.74 3.90
N ALA A 107 13.30 4.29 4.39
CA ALA A 107 13.29 5.28 5.48
C ALA A 107 13.88 4.72 6.78
N LYS A 108 13.52 3.47 7.16
CA LYS A 108 14.03 2.83 8.38
C LYS A 108 15.54 2.60 8.35
N ASN A 109 16.11 2.44 7.15
CA ASN A 109 17.54 2.24 6.95
C ASN A 109 18.29 3.52 6.61
N GLY A 110 17.65 4.69 6.65
CA GLY A 110 18.27 5.99 6.37
C GLY A 110 18.73 6.14 4.92
N ILE A 111 18.09 5.47 3.98
CA ILE A 111 18.41 5.55 2.56
C ILE A 111 17.68 6.75 1.98
N VAL A 112 18.38 7.87 1.90
CA VAL A 112 17.81 9.20 1.58
C VAL A 112 18.66 9.96 0.57
N CYS A 113 18.03 10.92 -0.11
CA CYS A 113 18.67 11.90 -0.96
C CYS A 113 19.12 13.10 -0.09
N GLU A 114 20.40 13.28 0.08
CA GLU A 114 20.94 14.30 1.00
C GLU A 114 20.57 15.74 0.62
N ASN A 115 20.48 16.03 -0.68
CA ASN A 115 20.20 17.36 -1.22
C ASN A 115 18.72 17.58 -1.59
N ALA A 116 17.79 16.79 -1.01
CA ALA A 116 16.38 16.93 -1.30
C ALA A 116 15.77 18.12 -0.55
N GLU A 117 14.98 18.91 -1.28
CA GLU A 117 14.19 20.01 -0.75
C GLU A 117 12.69 19.67 -0.86
N PHE A 118 11.95 19.96 0.20
CA PHE A 118 10.51 19.71 0.28
C PHE A 118 9.79 20.96 0.77
N SER A 119 8.63 21.22 0.19
CA SER A 119 7.63 22.15 0.73
C SER A 119 6.52 21.37 1.43
N GLU A 120 5.90 22.01 2.40
CA GLU A 120 4.73 21.46 3.12
C GLU A 120 3.62 22.51 3.16
N SER A 121 2.43 22.11 2.77
CA SER A 121 1.23 22.93 2.87
C SER A 121 0.06 22.05 3.30
N GLU A 122 -0.64 22.43 4.38
CA GLU A 122 -1.76 21.66 4.93
C GLU A 122 -1.41 20.18 5.19
N SER A 123 -0.22 19.94 5.74
CA SER A 123 0.39 18.62 5.95
C SER A 123 0.74 17.85 4.67
N VAL A 124 0.50 18.37 3.47
CA VAL A 124 0.90 17.74 2.20
C VAL A 124 2.34 18.12 1.89
N VAL A 125 3.19 17.10 1.74
CA VAL A 125 4.61 17.22 1.43
C VAL A 125 4.82 17.04 -0.08
N LYS A 126 5.54 17.97 -0.70
CA LYS A 126 5.96 17.91 -2.11
C LYS A 126 7.46 18.06 -2.23
N ALA A 127 8.05 17.27 -3.12
CA ALA A 127 9.44 17.42 -3.48
C ALA A 127 9.60 18.63 -4.43
N GLU A 128 10.40 19.60 -4.01
CA GLU A 128 10.79 20.75 -4.85
C GLU A 128 12.08 20.44 -5.63
N LYS A 129 12.98 19.70 -4.98
CA LYS A 129 14.22 19.26 -5.57
C LYS A 129 14.64 17.90 -4.99
N CYS A 130 14.99 16.95 -5.84
CA CYS A 130 15.61 15.70 -5.45
C CYS A 130 16.55 15.24 -6.56
N GLU A 131 17.86 15.31 -6.32
CA GLU A 131 18.86 14.86 -7.29
C GLU A 131 19.02 13.35 -7.21
N LEU A 132 18.33 12.65 -8.10
CA LEU A 132 18.21 11.19 -8.08
C LEU A 132 19.36 10.46 -8.77
N SER A 133 20.04 11.12 -9.73
CA SER A 133 20.87 10.47 -10.75
C SER A 133 22.03 9.63 -10.22
N GLU A 134 22.69 10.06 -9.14
CA GLU A 134 23.87 9.34 -8.63
C GLU A 134 23.53 8.17 -7.70
N ASN A 135 22.37 8.21 -7.05
CA ASN A 135 22.02 7.25 -6.01
C ASN A 135 20.99 6.20 -6.45
N ILE A 136 20.23 6.48 -7.50
CA ILE A 136 19.10 5.62 -7.88
C ILE A 136 19.53 4.17 -8.23
N ALA A 137 20.70 4.00 -8.86
CA ALA A 137 21.23 2.67 -9.17
C ALA A 137 21.56 1.86 -7.89
N LYS A 138 22.10 2.52 -6.87
CA LYS A 138 22.38 1.90 -5.56
C LYS A 138 21.08 1.54 -4.82
N VAL A 139 20.07 2.41 -4.90
CA VAL A 139 18.73 2.16 -4.33
C VAL A 139 18.08 0.97 -5.02
N GLU A 140 18.15 0.89 -6.35
CA GLU A 140 17.68 -0.27 -7.10
C GLU A 140 18.41 -1.56 -6.70
N GLU A 141 19.72 -1.53 -6.59
CA GLU A 141 20.50 -2.67 -6.15
C GLU A 141 20.04 -3.16 -4.78
N LEU A 142 19.85 -2.25 -3.82
CA LEU A 142 19.34 -2.57 -2.49
C LEU A 142 17.93 -3.18 -2.55
N LEU A 143 17.00 -2.59 -3.29
CA LEU A 143 15.62 -3.05 -3.39
C LEU A 143 15.52 -4.45 -4.01
N TYR A 144 16.37 -4.77 -4.96
CA TYR A 144 16.32 -6.04 -5.71
C TYR A 144 17.35 -7.08 -5.27
N THR A 145 18.18 -6.79 -4.27
CA THR A 145 19.10 -7.75 -3.65
C THR A 145 18.51 -8.29 -2.35
N PRO A 146 18.37 -9.62 -2.17
CA PRO A 146 17.82 -10.18 -0.95
C PRO A 146 18.68 -9.83 0.27
N ALA A 147 18.06 -9.16 1.26
CA ALA A 147 18.65 -8.87 2.55
C ALA A 147 17.55 -8.85 3.63
N LYS A 148 17.93 -9.05 4.88
CA LYS A 148 17.00 -8.89 6.00
C LYS A 148 17.14 -7.50 6.58
N LEU A 149 16.37 -6.56 6.05
CA LEU A 149 16.36 -5.17 6.48
C LEU A 149 15.13 -4.88 7.35
N PRO A 150 15.27 -4.04 8.39
CA PRO A 150 14.13 -3.56 9.16
C PRO A 150 13.28 -2.60 8.34
N PHE A 151 12.01 -2.47 8.74
CA PHE A 151 11.06 -1.52 8.17
C PHE A 151 10.16 -0.96 9.27
N TYR A 152 9.53 0.18 9.01
CA TYR A 152 8.54 0.75 9.92
C TYR A 152 7.18 0.05 9.76
N PRO A 153 6.32 0.05 10.79
CA PRO A 153 4.96 -0.47 10.70
C PRO A 153 4.17 0.19 9.56
N ILE A 154 3.31 -0.61 8.94
CA ILE A 154 2.46 -0.17 7.82
C ILE A 154 1.02 -0.55 8.12
N VAL A 155 0.13 0.44 8.04
CA VAL A 155 -1.32 0.27 8.01
C VAL A 155 -1.78 0.37 6.56
N CYS A 156 -2.57 -0.57 6.08
CA CYS A 156 -3.17 -0.52 4.75
C CYS A 156 -4.67 -0.25 4.85
N VAL A 157 -5.13 0.75 4.09
CA VAL A 157 -6.55 1.10 3.91
C VAL A 157 -6.87 0.96 2.42
N PRO A 158 -7.24 -0.25 1.96
CA PRO A 158 -7.50 -0.52 0.56
C PRO A 158 -8.79 0.17 0.08
N THR A 159 -8.74 0.74 -1.11
CA THR A 159 -9.88 1.33 -1.81
C THR A 159 -10.19 0.65 -3.14
N THR A 160 -9.58 -0.50 -3.39
CA THR A 160 -9.83 -1.41 -4.52
C THR A 160 -9.89 -2.85 -4.02
N CYS A 161 -10.56 -3.72 -4.75
CA CYS A 161 -10.82 -5.12 -4.36
C CYS A 161 -10.06 -6.16 -5.21
N GLY A 162 -8.92 -5.78 -5.83
CA GLY A 162 -8.21 -6.66 -6.78
C GLY A 162 -6.89 -7.22 -6.28
N THR A 163 -5.98 -6.34 -5.87
CA THR A 163 -4.56 -6.67 -5.71
C THR A 163 -4.24 -7.51 -4.48
N GLY A 164 -5.01 -7.39 -3.39
CA GLY A 164 -4.71 -8.04 -2.10
C GLY A 164 -3.37 -7.60 -1.48
N SER A 165 -2.83 -6.43 -1.87
CA SER A 165 -1.52 -5.97 -1.40
C SER A 165 -1.51 -5.75 0.11
N GLU A 166 -2.66 -5.45 0.72
CA GLU A 166 -2.84 -5.33 2.18
C GLU A 166 -2.53 -6.60 2.97
N ALA A 167 -2.61 -7.76 2.31
CA ALA A 167 -2.39 -9.07 2.95
C ALA A 167 -1.17 -9.83 2.40
N THR A 168 -0.38 -9.21 1.52
CA THR A 168 0.77 -9.85 0.86
C THR A 168 2.08 -9.12 1.13
N PRO A 169 3.23 -9.83 1.07
CA PRO A 169 4.54 -9.22 1.33
C PRO A 169 5.17 -8.59 0.09
N TYR A 170 4.49 -8.59 -1.04
CA TYR A 170 5.04 -8.15 -2.31
C TYR A 170 4.91 -6.63 -2.46
N SER A 171 5.90 -6.02 -3.11
CA SER A 171 5.91 -4.61 -3.50
C SER A 171 6.43 -4.55 -4.93
N ILE A 172 5.57 -4.20 -5.86
CA ILE A 172 5.88 -4.15 -7.29
C ILE A 172 6.24 -2.72 -7.66
N LEU A 173 7.46 -2.52 -8.12
CA LEU A 173 7.96 -1.21 -8.54
C LEU A 173 8.42 -1.24 -10.00
N THR A 174 8.35 -0.08 -10.62
CA THR A 174 8.88 0.18 -11.96
C THR A 174 10.33 0.65 -11.85
N SER A 175 11.24 -0.03 -12.53
CA SER A 175 12.61 0.42 -12.73
C SER A 175 12.74 1.08 -14.10
N HIS A 176 13.01 2.37 -14.13
CA HIS A 176 13.27 3.09 -15.38
C HIS A 176 14.65 2.77 -15.94
N ILE A 177 15.61 2.44 -15.08
CA ILE A 177 16.96 2.03 -15.53
C ILE A 177 16.88 0.69 -16.30
N LYS A 178 16.14 -0.30 -15.74
CA LYS A 178 16.03 -1.65 -16.32
C LYS A 178 14.84 -1.82 -17.26
N GLN A 179 14.03 -0.77 -17.45
CA GLN A 179 12.81 -0.80 -18.25
C GLN A 179 11.91 -2.01 -17.91
N THR A 180 11.72 -2.27 -16.61
CA THR A 180 10.98 -3.44 -16.14
C THR A 180 10.12 -3.11 -14.92
N LYS A 181 9.07 -3.91 -14.71
CA LYS A 181 8.23 -3.90 -13.53
C LYS A 181 8.47 -5.19 -12.75
N LYS A 182 8.90 -5.09 -11.51
CA LYS A 182 9.33 -6.24 -10.73
C LYS A 182 9.06 -6.05 -9.24
N SER A 183 8.77 -7.16 -8.52
CA SER A 183 8.74 -7.16 -7.06
C SER A 183 10.12 -6.94 -6.48
N ILE A 184 10.21 -6.13 -5.43
CA ILE A 184 11.43 -6.03 -4.62
C ILE A 184 11.77 -7.40 -4.00
N ALA A 185 13.04 -7.58 -3.64
CA ALA A 185 13.52 -8.85 -3.08
C ALA A 185 13.13 -9.06 -1.61
N HIS A 186 12.58 -8.03 -0.97
CA HIS A 186 12.22 -8.02 0.45
C HIS A 186 10.77 -8.45 0.65
N LYS A 187 10.52 -9.21 1.73
CA LYS A 187 9.18 -9.66 2.13
C LYS A 187 8.67 -8.76 3.25
N ILE A 188 7.83 -7.78 2.92
CA ILE A 188 7.34 -6.75 3.84
C ILE A 188 5.81 -6.91 3.95
N PHE A 189 5.37 -7.50 5.04
CA PHE A 189 3.95 -7.57 5.35
C PHE A 189 3.50 -6.29 6.06
N PRO A 190 2.33 -5.73 5.72
CA PRO A 190 1.69 -4.72 6.55
C PRO A 190 1.44 -5.25 7.97
N SER A 191 1.47 -4.37 8.96
CA SER A 191 1.13 -4.72 10.34
C SER A 191 -0.38 -4.82 10.52
N LEU A 192 -1.13 -3.93 9.87
CA LEU A 192 -2.57 -3.79 10.01
C LEU A 192 -3.20 -3.54 8.62
N ALA A 193 -4.35 -4.16 8.35
CA ALA A 193 -5.17 -3.92 7.18
C ALA A 193 -6.61 -3.62 7.61
N LEU A 194 -7.11 -2.43 7.25
CA LEU A 194 -8.44 -1.94 7.59
C LEU A 194 -9.27 -1.87 6.30
N VAL A 195 -10.02 -2.92 6.04
CA VAL A 195 -10.79 -3.12 4.80
C VAL A 195 -12.22 -2.64 5.02
N ASP A 196 -12.47 -1.38 4.64
CA ASP A 196 -13.80 -0.81 4.63
C ASP A 196 -14.39 -0.83 3.22
N TYR A 197 -15.39 -1.68 3.02
CA TYR A 197 -16.06 -1.80 1.71
C TYR A 197 -16.86 -0.54 1.34
N GLY A 198 -17.11 0.37 2.26
CA GLY A 198 -17.73 1.68 1.99
C GLY A 198 -16.92 2.51 0.98
N TYR A 199 -15.59 2.41 1.01
CA TYR A 199 -14.72 3.14 0.08
C TYR A 199 -14.78 2.65 -1.37
N LEU A 200 -15.35 1.48 -1.61
CA LEU A 200 -15.55 0.95 -2.97
C LEU A 200 -16.75 1.59 -3.69
N LYS A 201 -17.70 2.19 -2.96
CA LYS A 201 -18.97 2.70 -3.51
C LYS A 201 -18.79 3.82 -4.54
N THR A 202 -17.66 4.55 -4.49
CA THR A 202 -17.36 5.63 -5.44
C THR A 202 -16.54 5.18 -6.64
N SER A 203 -16.19 3.88 -6.71
CA SER A 203 -15.43 3.33 -7.83
C SER A 203 -16.23 3.40 -9.11
N SER A 204 -15.57 3.80 -10.20
CA SER A 204 -16.20 3.73 -11.54
C SER A 204 -16.49 2.28 -11.92
N TYR A 205 -17.50 2.07 -12.76
CA TYR A 205 -17.84 0.74 -13.28
C TYR A 205 -16.62 0.05 -13.93
N GLY A 206 -15.86 0.80 -14.74
CA GLY A 206 -14.64 0.28 -15.39
C GLY A 206 -13.57 -0.11 -14.38
N GLY A 207 -13.34 0.72 -13.36
CA GLY A 207 -12.40 0.43 -12.26
C GLY A 207 -12.82 -0.81 -11.47
N MET A 208 -14.08 -0.89 -11.06
CA MET A 208 -14.63 -2.04 -10.33
C MET A 208 -14.48 -3.32 -11.17
N LYS A 209 -14.87 -3.30 -12.44
CA LYS A 209 -14.73 -4.44 -13.35
C LYS A 209 -13.27 -4.90 -13.46
N SER A 210 -12.33 -3.97 -13.65
CA SER A 210 -10.91 -4.29 -13.76
C SER A 210 -10.39 -4.97 -12.49
N THR A 211 -10.68 -4.42 -11.31
CA THR A 211 -10.21 -4.99 -10.03
C THR A 211 -10.87 -6.33 -9.71
N CYS A 212 -12.14 -6.53 -10.05
CA CYS A 212 -12.80 -7.83 -9.91
C CYS A 212 -12.17 -8.90 -10.80
N VAL A 213 -11.81 -8.55 -12.05
CA VAL A 213 -11.14 -9.48 -12.96
C VAL A 213 -9.70 -9.77 -12.49
N ASP A 214 -9.00 -8.76 -11.98
CA ASP A 214 -7.67 -8.88 -11.38
C ASP A 214 -7.68 -9.86 -10.19
N ALA A 215 -8.66 -9.74 -9.29
CA ALA A 215 -8.86 -10.68 -8.19
C ALA A 215 -9.04 -12.12 -8.68
N LEU A 216 -9.88 -12.32 -9.70
CA LEU A 216 -10.10 -13.64 -10.29
C LEU A 216 -8.81 -14.21 -10.91
N ALA A 217 -8.06 -13.38 -11.65
CA ALA A 217 -6.79 -13.78 -12.23
C ALA A 217 -5.80 -14.24 -11.16
N HIS A 218 -5.65 -13.49 -10.07
CA HIS A 218 -4.77 -13.85 -8.95
C HIS A 218 -5.18 -15.18 -8.30
N MET A 219 -6.47 -15.45 -8.13
CA MET A 219 -6.96 -16.72 -7.58
C MET A 219 -6.65 -17.89 -8.51
N ILE A 220 -6.88 -17.73 -9.82
CA ILE A 220 -6.54 -18.74 -10.82
C ILE A 220 -5.04 -19.00 -10.87
N GLU A 221 -4.22 -17.96 -10.91
CA GLU A 221 -2.76 -18.07 -10.88
C GLU A 221 -2.27 -18.77 -9.62
N SER A 222 -2.81 -18.40 -8.44
CA SER A 222 -2.49 -19.06 -7.18
C SER A 222 -2.84 -20.56 -7.18
N ARG A 223 -3.96 -20.92 -7.80
CA ARG A 223 -4.40 -22.32 -7.90
C ARG A 223 -3.53 -23.16 -8.83
N LEU A 224 -3.08 -22.56 -9.94
CA LEU A 224 -2.30 -23.24 -10.99
C LEU A 224 -0.79 -23.18 -10.76
N ASN A 225 -0.30 -22.33 -9.86
CA ASN A 225 1.12 -22.14 -9.61
C ASN A 225 1.80 -23.45 -9.19
N THR A 226 2.98 -23.72 -9.73
CA THR A 226 3.78 -24.93 -9.39
C THR A 226 4.20 -24.97 -7.93
N ASN A 227 4.33 -23.82 -7.26
CA ASN A 227 4.65 -23.69 -5.85
C ASN A 227 3.39 -23.69 -4.95
N ALA A 228 2.20 -23.88 -5.51
CA ALA A 228 0.96 -23.90 -4.74
C ALA A 228 0.94 -25.08 -3.76
N ASN A 229 0.54 -24.81 -2.54
CA ASN A 229 0.34 -25.81 -1.49
C ASN A 229 -1.14 -25.96 -1.15
N ALA A 230 -1.48 -26.88 -0.24
CA ALA A 230 -2.88 -27.15 0.13
C ALA A 230 -3.60 -25.89 0.66
N PHE A 231 -2.93 -25.04 1.42
CA PHE A 231 -3.53 -23.81 1.95
C PHE A 231 -3.80 -22.78 0.86
N SER A 232 -2.79 -22.46 0.00
CA SER A 232 -2.97 -21.50 -1.07
C SER A 232 -4.05 -21.93 -2.07
N ARG A 233 -4.16 -23.24 -2.32
CA ARG A 233 -5.22 -23.79 -3.17
C ARG A 233 -6.59 -23.65 -2.53
N ALA A 234 -6.72 -23.96 -1.23
CA ALA A 234 -7.99 -23.80 -0.51
C ALA A 234 -8.46 -22.34 -0.49
N TYR A 235 -7.55 -21.39 -0.23
CA TYR A 235 -7.88 -19.96 -0.28
C TYR A 235 -8.28 -19.51 -1.70
N ALA A 236 -7.59 -19.99 -2.73
CA ALA A 236 -7.93 -19.66 -4.11
C ALA A 236 -9.29 -20.23 -4.51
N GLU A 237 -9.60 -21.47 -4.15
CA GLU A 237 -10.89 -22.13 -4.42
C GLU A 237 -12.05 -21.43 -3.70
N GLU A 238 -11.88 -21.10 -2.42
CA GLU A 238 -12.89 -20.36 -1.68
C GLU A 238 -13.09 -18.94 -2.21
N GLY A 239 -11.98 -18.24 -2.53
CA GLY A 239 -12.05 -16.93 -3.16
C GLY A 239 -12.81 -16.95 -4.50
N MET A 240 -12.54 -17.92 -5.37
CA MET A 240 -13.27 -18.09 -6.64
C MET A 240 -14.76 -18.39 -6.40
N ARG A 241 -15.09 -19.20 -5.38
CA ARG A 241 -16.48 -19.50 -5.01
C ARG A 241 -17.22 -18.22 -4.57
N LEU A 242 -16.60 -17.43 -3.70
CA LEU A 242 -17.15 -16.15 -3.23
C LEU A 242 -17.29 -15.15 -4.39
N TRP A 243 -16.27 -15.07 -5.24
CA TRP A 243 -16.31 -14.23 -6.44
C TRP A 243 -17.47 -14.59 -7.35
N ALA A 244 -17.65 -15.88 -7.67
CA ALA A 244 -18.77 -16.35 -8.51
C ALA A 244 -20.13 -16.05 -7.86
N SER A 245 -20.27 -16.25 -6.53
CA SER A 245 -21.54 -15.99 -5.84
C SER A 245 -21.93 -14.51 -5.85
N SER A 246 -20.94 -13.59 -5.87
CA SER A 246 -21.22 -12.15 -5.92
C SER A 246 -21.85 -11.70 -7.24
N PHE A 247 -21.71 -12.45 -8.33
CA PHE A 247 -22.28 -12.13 -9.64
C PHE A 247 -23.54 -12.94 -9.97
N THR A 248 -23.91 -13.91 -9.15
CA THR A 248 -25.11 -14.75 -9.39
C THR A 248 -26.35 -14.29 -8.61
N SER A 249 -26.20 -13.37 -7.65
CA SER A 249 -27.34 -12.76 -6.98
C SER A 249 -28.03 -11.79 -7.95
N SER A 250 -29.32 -12.01 -8.20
CA SER A 250 -30.17 -11.27 -9.16
C SER A 250 -30.27 -9.76 -8.92
N GLU A 251 -29.75 -9.26 -7.79
CA GLU A 251 -29.79 -7.84 -7.41
C GLU A 251 -28.79 -6.97 -8.17
N TYR A 252 -27.79 -7.55 -8.85
CA TYR A 252 -26.76 -6.81 -9.59
C TYR A 252 -27.01 -6.72 -11.11
N PHE A 253 -28.06 -7.36 -11.63
CA PHE A 253 -28.42 -7.37 -13.05
C PHE A 253 -29.79 -6.77 -13.35
N ALA A 254 -30.40 -6.08 -12.40
CA ALA A 254 -31.66 -5.38 -12.56
C ALA A 254 -31.46 -3.90 -12.87
#